data_f1fdc1a4b915caba5061a0e8657bf9ad
#
_entry.id   f1fdc1a4b915caba5061a0e8657bf9ad
#
_cell.length_a   1.000
_cell.length_b   1.000
_cell.length_c   1.000
_cell.angle_alpha   90.00
_cell.angle_beta   90.00
_cell.angle_gamma   90.00
#
_symmetry.space_group_name_H-M   'P 1'
#
loop_
_entity.id
_entity.type
_entity.pdbx_description
1 polymer ?
#
loop_
_entity_poly.entity_id
_entity_poly.type
_entity_poly.pdbx_seq_one_letter_code
_entity_poly.pdbx_strand_id
1 'polypeptide(L)'
;LLAIADALVRKSVWIVGGDGWAYDIGFGGLDHVLACGRDVNVLVLDTQVYSNTGGQASKATPRGAVAKFAAAGKPIGRKDLGLFATGYGNVYVAQIALGADNAQTVKALAEAEAWPGPSLIVAYSTCIAHGIDMSTSMSHQAEAVKSGFWPLWRYDPRMAVEGQRPMQLDSREPTLPLKEFQTKEARFAMLARSSPERFAKLQGLAQIDAEERRQLYEQ
;
A
#
# COMPACT_ATOMS: atom_id res chain seq x y z
N LEU A 1 -11.40 -42.54 4.60
CA LEU A 1 -11.56 -41.33 5.46
C LEU A 1 -10.22 -40.93 6.05
N LEU A 2 -9.43 -41.81 6.70
CA LEU A 2 -8.13 -41.44 7.25
C LEU A 2 -7.16 -40.87 6.21
N ALA A 3 -7.13 -41.40 4.98
CA ALA A 3 -6.27 -40.91 3.90
C ALA A 3 -6.57 -39.48 3.40
N ILE A 4 -7.74 -38.92 3.77
CA ILE A 4 -8.17 -37.57 3.41
C ILE A 4 -8.44 -36.72 4.66
N ALA A 5 -8.03 -37.18 5.85
CA ALA A 5 -8.29 -36.49 7.10
C ALA A 5 -7.68 -35.06 7.14
N ASP A 6 -6.52 -34.87 6.51
CA ASP A 6 -5.88 -33.56 6.38
C ASP A 6 -6.70 -32.54 5.56
N ALA A 7 -7.62 -33.00 4.71
CA ALA A 7 -8.54 -32.15 3.97
C ALA A 7 -9.73 -31.67 4.81
N LEU A 8 -9.94 -32.22 6.01
CA LEU A 8 -10.96 -31.79 6.96
C LEU A 8 -10.51 -30.58 7.82
N VAL A 9 -9.22 -30.28 7.83
CA VAL A 9 -8.68 -29.13 8.55
C VAL A 9 -8.71 -27.92 7.60
N ARG A 10 -9.35 -26.83 8.03
CA ARG A 10 -9.29 -25.55 7.30
C ARG A 10 -7.82 -25.13 7.16
N LYS A 11 -7.41 -24.88 5.93
CA LYS A 11 -6.07 -24.38 5.61
C LYS A 11 -6.16 -22.91 5.26
N SER A 12 -5.28 -22.12 5.83
CA SER A 12 -5.08 -20.73 5.43
C SER A 12 -4.18 -20.69 4.20
N VAL A 13 -4.60 -19.95 3.18
CA VAL A 13 -3.86 -19.79 1.92
C VAL A 13 -3.43 -18.34 1.76
N TRP A 14 -2.13 -18.10 1.69
CA TRP A 14 -1.56 -16.78 1.52
C TRP A 14 -0.74 -16.68 0.24
N ILE A 15 -1.02 -15.65 -0.55
CA ILE A 15 -0.20 -15.23 -1.69
C ILE A 15 0.59 -14.01 -1.24
N VAL A 16 1.92 -14.06 -1.31
CA VAL A 16 2.79 -12.94 -0.94
C VAL A 16 3.58 -12.49 -2.16
N GLY A 17 3.56 -11.18 -2.43
CA GLY A 17 4.29 -10.62 -3.57
C GLY A 17 4.59 -9.13 -3.43
N GLY A 18 5.43 -8.60 -4.32
CA GLY A 18 5.80 -7.19 -4.37
C GLY A 18 4.85 -6.33 -5.21
N ASP A 19 5.03 -5.00 -5.12
CA ASP A 19 4.22 -4.03 -5.87
C ASP A 19 4.37 -4.17 -7.40
N GLY A 20 5.55 -4.46 -7.92
CA GLY A 20 5.73 -4.67 -9.37
C GLY A 20 4.88 -5.82 -9.90
N TRP A 21 4.71 -6.90 -9.12
CA TRP A 21 3.77 -7.96 -9.45
C TRP A 21 2.31 -7.46 -9.34
N ALA A 22 1.93 -6.95 -8.17
CA ALA A 22 0.52 -6.68 -7.87
C ALA A 22 -0.07 -5.51 -8.66
N TYR A 23 0.73 -4.47 -8.92
CA TYR A 23 0.27 -3.25 -9.59
C TYR A 23 0.42 -3.31 -11.12
N ASP A 24 1.34 -4.14 -11.63
CA ASP A 24 1.75 -4.14 -13.03
C ASP A 24 1.65 -5.55 -13.66
N ILE A 25 2.75 -6.32 -13.65
CA ILE A 25 2.86 -7.53 -14.47
C ILE A 25 1.94 -8.67 -14.07
N GLY A 26 1.56 -8.78 -12.80
CA GLY A 26 0.66 -9.82 -12.27
C GLY A 26 -0.76 -9.32 -11.98
N PHE A 27 -1.07 -8.05 -12.33
CA PHE A 27 -2.36 -7.45 -11.98
C PHE A 27 -3.57 -8.23 -12.52
N GLY A 28 -3.51 -8.75 -13.75
CA GLY A 28 -4.60 -9.55 -14.31
C GLY A 28 -4.84 -10.87 -13.53
N GLY A 29 -3.78 -11.48 -13.01
CA GLY A 29 -3.91 -12.66 -12.14
C GLY A 29 -4.46 -12.30 -10.76
N LEU A 30 -4.01 -11.17 -10.19
CA LEU A 30 -4.55 -10.65 -8.93
C LEU A 30 -6.05 -10.32 -9.06
N ASP A 31 -6.44 -9.63 -10.13
CA ASP A 31 -7.83 -9.33 -10.47
C ASP A 31 -8.69 -10.61 -10.46
N HIS A 32 -8.21 -11.67 -11.12
CA HIS A 32 -8.91 -12.95 -11.13
C HIS A 32 -9.04 -13.58 -9.73
N VAL A 33 -7.99 -13.52 -8.90
CA VAL A 33 -8.02 -14.03 -7.52
C VAL A 33 -9.06 -13.28 -6.69
N LEU A 34 -9.10 -11.97 -6.78
CA LEU A 34 -10.06 -11.13 -6.03
C LEU A 34 -11.50 -11.37 -6.51
N ALA A 35 -11.69 -11.61 -7.82
CA ALA A 35 -12.99 -11.86 -8.41
C ALA A 35 -13.54 -13.28 -8.13
N CYS A 36 -12.68 -14.26 -7.83
CA CYS A 36 -13.11 -15.67 -7.74
C CYS A 36 -13.89 -16.03 -6.45
N GLY A 37 -13.94 -15.13 -5.45
CA GLY A 37 -14.69 -15.31 -4.21
C GLY A 37 -14.15 -16.42 -3.29
N ARG A 38 -12.96 -16.95 -3.56
CA ARG A 38 -12.34 -18.01 -2.75
C ARG A 38 -11.67 -17.42 -1.51
N ASP A 39 -11.60 -18.21 -0.44
CA ASP A 39 -10.89 -17.88 0.80
C ASP A 39 -9.37 -17.93 0.57
N VAL A 40 -8.83 -16.80 0.10
CA VAL A 40 -7.40 -16.61 -0.20
C VAL A 40 -6.98 -15.21 0.27
N ASN A 41 -5.94 -15.16 1.06
CA ASN A 41 -5.34 -13.93 1.55
C ASN A 41 -4.19 -13.50 0.64
N VAL A 42 -4.17 -12.22 0.25
CA VAL A 42 -3.09 -11.64 -0.56
C VAL A 42 -2.37 -10.58 0.26
N LEU A 43 -1.05 -10.74 0.44
CA LEU A 43 -0.18 -9.75 1.07
C LEU A 43 0.75 -9.14 0.02
N VAL A 44 0.60 -7.85 -0.22
CA VAL A 44 1.46 -7.07 -1.10
C VAL A 44 2.48 -6.29 -0.27
N LEU A 45 3.76 -6.61 -0.42
CA LEU A 45 4.86 -5.84 0.13
C LEU A 45 5.15 -4.67 -0.82
N ASP A 46 4.57 -3.51 -0.53
CA ASP A 46 4.61 -2.34 -1.39
C ASP A 46 5.88 -1.52 -1.14
N THR A 47 6.91 -1.80 -1.92
CA THR A 47 8.17 -1.05 -1.92
C THR A 47 8.13 0.16 -2.86
N GLN A 48 7.04 0.36 -3.59
CA GLN A 48 6.83 1.48 -4.50
C GLN A 48 7.84 1.54 -5.68
N VAL A 49 8.45 0.40 -5.97
CA VAL A 49 9.47 0.28 -7.01
C VAL A 49 9.68 -1.20 -7.37
N TYR A 50 10.09 -1.51 -8.59
CA TYR A 50 10.59 -2.86 -8.92
C TYR A 50 11.92 -3.11 -8.21
N SER A 51 11.88 -3.63 -6.97
CA SER A 51 13.08 -3.82 -6.13
C SER A 51 14.03 -4.86 -6.70
N ASN A 52 13.53 -6.05 -7.03
CA ASN A 52 14.34 -7.20 -7.46
C ASN A 52 15.06 -6.98 -8.77
N THR A 53 14.49 -6.19 -9.68
CA THR A 53 15.06 -5.94 -11.01
C THR A 53 15.93 -4.69 -11.07
N GLY A 54 16.06 -3.96 -9.96
CA GLY A 54 17.02 -2.88 -9.82
C GLY A 54 16.45 -1.46 -9.88
N GLY A 55 15.24 -1.24 -9.40
CA GLY A 55 14.73 0.10 -9.10
C GLY A 55 13.99 0.80 -10.24
N GLN A 56 13.26 0.05 -11.06
CA GLN A 56 12.40 0.64 -12.11
C GLN A 56 11.10 1.17 -11.48
N ALA A 57 10.55 2.22 -12.09
CA ALA A 57 9.26 2.76 -11.71
C ALA A 57 8.13 1.73 -11.94
N SER A 58 7.28 1.54 -10.94
CA SER A 58 6.01 0.78 -11.02
C SER A 58 4.81 1.73 -11.00
N LYS A 59 3.60 1.18 -11.15
CA LYS A 59 2.37 1.96 -10.89
C LYS A 59 2.21 2.35 -9.42
N ALA A 60 2.87 1.64 -8.51
CA ALA A 60 2.95 1.99 -7.09
C ALA A 60 3.90 3.15 -6.79
N THR A 61 4.84 3.46 -7.67
CA THR A 61 5.83 4.53 -7.48
C THR A 61 5.11 5.87 -7.34
N PRO A 62 5.37 6.64 -6.26
CA PRO A 62 4.71 7.91 -6.01
C PRO A 62 5.17 9.01 -6.96
N ARG A 63 4.32 10.02 -7.12
CA ARG A 63 4.63 11.24 -7.89
C ARG A 63 5.87 11.93 -7.33
N GLY A 64 6.76 12.36 -8.22
CA GLY A 64 8.00 13.04 -7.88
C GLY A 64 9.17 12.12 -7.53
N ALA A 65 8.95 10.84 -7.28
CA ALA A 65 10.04 9.90 -7.02
C ALA A 65 10.87 9.63 -8.29
N VAL A 66 12.19 9.72 -8.16
CA VAL A 66 13.16 9.30 -9.17
C VAL A 66 13.32 7.80 -9.12
N ALA A 67 13.24 7.16 -10.27
CA ALA A 67 13.47 5.73 -10.46
C ALA A 67 13.98 5.48 -11.90
N LYS A 68 14.45 4.28 -12.21
CA LYS A 68 14.69 3.89 -13.61
C LYS A 68 13.38 4.05 -14.40
N PHE A 69 13.46 4.59 -15.60
CA PHE A 69 12.33 5.02 -16.45
C PHE A 69 11.52 6.22 -15.93
N ALA A 70 11.97 6.83 -14.81
CA ALA A 70 11.42 8.07 -14.27
C ALA A 70 12.54 8.98 -13.72
N ALA A 71 13.60 9.20 -14.49
CA ALA A 71 14.80 9.94 -14.09
C ALA A 71 14.51 11.40 -13.70
N ALA A 72 13.49 12.02 -14.30
CA ALA A 72 13.05 13.38 -14.00
C ALA A 72 11.91 13.44 -12.95
N GLY A 73 11.77 12.39 -12.12
CA GLY A 73 10.65 12.22 -11.20
C GLY A 73 9.38 11.76 -11.91
N LYS A 74 8.68 10.79 -11.35
CA LYS A 74 7.45 10.25 -11.93
C LYS A 74 6.37 11.35 -12.00
N PRO A 75 5.80 11.65 -13.17
CA PRO A 75 4.85 12.76 -13.33
C PRO A 75 3.43 12.42 -12.89
N ILE A 76 3.09 11.13 -12.82
CA ILE A 76 1.74 10.62 -12.54
C ILE A 76 1.69 10.12 -11.09
N GLY A 77 0.55 10.32 -10.41
CA GLY A 77 0.26 9.75 -9.10
C GLY A 77 0.35 8.22 -9.09
N ARG A 78 0.43 7.64 -7.90
CA ARG A 78 0.42 6.18 -7.77
C ARG A 78 -0.99 5.63 -7.98
N LYS A 79 -1.08 4.41 -8.53
CA LYS A 79 -2.32 3.63 -8.54
C LYS A 79 -2.71 3.32 -7.09
N ASP A 80 -3.98 3.44 -6.75
CA ASP A 80 -4.51 2.98 -5.47
C ASP A 80 -5.06 1.56 -5.64
N LEU A 81 -4.21 0.57 -5.32
CA LEU A 81 -4.57 -0.83 -5.46
C LEU A 81 -5.62 -1.26 -4.43
N GLY A 82 -5.49 -0.73 -3.20
CA GLY A 82 -6.44 -1.05 -2.13
C GLY A 82 -7.84 -0.53 -2.45
N LEU A 83 -7.95 0.75 -2.79
CA LEU A 83 -9.24 1.34 -3.17
C LEU A 83 -9.84 0.67 -4.43
N PHE A 84 -8.99 0.29 -5.40
CA PHE A 84 -9.46 -0.48 -6.55
C PHE A 84 -10.12 -1.80 -6.12
N ALA A 85 -9.52 -2.50 -5.15
CA ALA A 85 -10.03 -3.79 -4.67
C ALA A 85 -11.36 -3.67 -3.90
N THR A 86 -11.65 -2.54 -3.26
CA THR A 86 -12.95 -2.34 -2.59
C THR A 86 -14.13 -2.35 -3.56
N GLY A 87 -13.88 -2.04 -4.84
CA GLY A 87 -14.89 -2.07 -5.90
C GLY A 87 -15.52 -3.44 -6.18
N TYR A 88 -14.88 -4.54 -5.73
CA TYR A 88 -15.50 -5.88 -5.79
C TYR A 88 -16.65 -6.06 -4.79
N GLY A 89 -16.66 -5.25 -3.72
CA GLY A 89 -17.71 -5.30 -2.68
C GLY A 89 -17.62 -6.47 -1.71
N ASN A 90 -16.94 -7.56 -2.09
CA ASN A 90 -16.80 -8.80 -1.30
C ASN A 90 -15.34 -9.15 -0.96
N VAL A 91 -14.43 -8.20 -1.08
CA VAL A 91 -13.01 -8.34 -0.73
C VAL A 91 -12.73 -7.58 0.55
N TYR A 92 -12.16 -8.25 1.56
CA TYR A 92 -11.60 -7.54 2.70
C TYR A 92 -10.30 -6.84 2.26
N VAL A 93 -10.15 -5.56 2.57
CA VAL A 93 -8.97 -4.80 2.16
C VAL A 93 -8.37 -4.06 3.36
N ALA A 94 -7.04 -4.05 3.47
CA ALA A 94 -6.35 -3.26 4.47
C ALA A 94 -5.08 -2.62 3.90
N GLN A 95 -4.79 -1.40 4.33
CA GLN A 95 -3.52 -0.73 4.13
C GLN A 95 -2.82 -0.56 5.47
N ILE A 96 -1.62 -1.14 5.60
CA ILE A 96 -0.91 -1.29 6.86
C ILE A 96 0.53 -0.77 6.77
N ALA A 97 1.11 -0.45 7.93
CA ALA A 97 2.54 -0.16 8.09
C ALA A 97 2.98 -0.62 9.49
N LEU A 98 3.68 -1.74 9.58
CA LEU A 98 4.07 -2.38 10.83
C LEU A 98 4.82 -1.43 11.78
N GLY A 99 5.74 -0.63 11.23
CA GLY A 99 6.53 0.34 12.00
C GLY A 99 5.73 1.55 12.50
N ALA A 100 4.53 1.79 11.96
CA ALA A 100 3.66 2.88 12.39
C ALA A 100 2.66 2.45 13.45
N ASP A 101 2.02 1.29 13.27
CA ASP A 101 1.02 0.76 14.19
C ASP A 101 0.98 -0.78 14.15
N ASN A 102 1.61 -1.40 15.16
CA ASN A 102 1.64 -2.86 15.30
C ASN A 102 0.25 -3.43 15.61
N ALA A 103 -0.57 -2.73 16.38
CA ALA A 103 -1.89 -3.20 16.78
C ALA A 103 -2.83 -3.21 15.57
N GLN A 104 -2.83 -2.14 14.76
CA GLN A 104 -3.58 -2.07 13.50
C GLN A 104 -3.13 -3.18 12.53
N THR A 105 -1.83 -3.41 12.41
CA THR A 105 -1.27 -4.46 11.55
C THR A 105 -1.75 -5.85 11.96
N VAL A 106 -1.64 -6.21 13.25
CA VAL A 106 -2.11 -7.50 13.76
C VAL A 106 -3.62 -7.65 13.57
N LYS A 107 -4.38 -6.59 13.86
CA LYS A 107 -5.84 -6.58 13.68
C LYS A 107 -6.22 -6.82 12.22
N ALA A 108 -5.59 -6.13 11.28
CA ALA A 108 -5.86 -6.28 9.85
C ALA A 108 -5.58 -7.70 9.35
N LEU A 109 -4.46 -8.30 9.78
CA LEU A 109 -4.12 -9.69 9.45
C LEU A 109 -5.14 -10.69 10.03
N ALA A 110 -5.55 -10.50 11.29
CA ALA A 110 -6.55 -11.36 11.93
C ALA A 110 -7.94 -11.23 11.29
N GLU A 111 -8.35 -10.02 10.93
CA GLU A 111 -9.62 -9.77 10.22
C GLU A 111 -9.63 -10.39 8.83
N ALA A 112 -8.50 -10.30 8.08
CA ALA A 112 -8.34 -10.94 6.78
C ALA A 112 -8.43 -12.47 6.88
N GLU A 113 -7.75 -13.07 7.86
CA GLU A 113 -7.80 -14.52 8.09
C GLU A 113 -9.21 -15.01 8.51
N ALA A 114 -9.96 -14.17 9.21
CA ALA A 114 -11.32 -14.46 9.62
C ALA A 114 -12.37 -14.24 8.51
N TRP A 115 -12.01 -13.53 7.43
CA TRP A 115 -12.90 -13.27 6.31
C TRP A 115 -13.06 -14.53 5.44
N PRO A 116 -14.30 -15.03 5.20
CA PRO A 116 -14.52 -16.26 4.42
C PRO A 116 -14.54 -16.00 2.90
N GLY A 117 -13.63 -15.17 2.41
CA GLY A 117 -13.50 -14.77 1.01
C GLY A 117 -12.12 -14.20 0.71
N PRO A 118 -11.92 -13.60 -0.48
CA PRO A 118 -10.64 -13.03 -0.81
C PRO A 118 -10.33 -11.81 0.05
N SER A 119 -9.07 -11.69 0.48
CA SER A 119 -8.57 -10.50 1.16
C SER A 119 -7.34 -9.94 0.45
N LEU A 120 -7.15 -8.62 0.56
CA LEU A 120 -5.98 -7.90 0.07
C LEU A 120 -5.40 -7.01 1.15
N ILE A 121 -4.17 -7.27 1.55
CA ILE A 121 -3.42 -6.43 2.48
C ILE A 121 -2.26 -5.77 1.73
N VAL A 122 -2.22 -4.44 1.74
CA VAL A 122 -1.14 -3.65 1.14
C VAL A 122 -0.27 -3.09 2.26
N ALA A 123 0.93 -3.65 2.40
CA ALA A 123 1.86 -3.31 3.47
C ALA A 123 2.96 -2.38 2.96
N TYR A 124 3.10 -1.19 3.55
CA TYR A 124 4.24 -0.32 3.26
C TYR A 124 5.54 -1.03 3.62
N SER A 125 6.42 -1.15 2.64
CA SER A 125 7.72 -1.78 2.80
C SER A 125 8.82 -0.83 2.34
N THR A 126 9.82 -0.60 3.19
CA THR A 126 10.99 0.17 2.82
C THR A 126 11.90 -0.63 1.89
N CYS A 127 12.64 0.07 1.04
CA CYS A 127 13.57 -0.52 0.08
C CYS A 127 14.87 0.28 0.04
N ILE A 128 15.98 -0.35 -0.26
CA ILE A 128 17.26 0.32 -0.50
C ILE A 128 17.15 1.36 -1.63
N ALA A 129 16.26 1.15 -2.59
CA ALA A 129 16.01 2.09 -3.68
C ALA A 129 15.36 3.42 -3.20
N HIS A 130 14.80 3.47 -2.00
CA HIS A 130 14.36 4.74 -1.40
C HIS A 130 15.53 5.64 -1.02
N GLY A 131 16.72 5.04 -0.77
CA GLY A 131 17.91 5.77 -0.37
C GLY A 131 17.82 6.31 1.05
N ILE A 132 17.34 5.50 1.96
CA ILE A 132 17.29 5.73 3.42
C ILE A 132 18.29 4.84 4.14
N ASP A 133 18.58 5.15 5.38
CA ASP A 133 19.24 4.20 6.30
C ASP A 133 18.24 3.09 6.66
N MET A 134 18.47 1.87 6.20
CA MET A 134 17.56 0.74 6.40
C MET A 134 17.45 0.33 7.88
N SER A 135 18.39 0.73 8.75
CA SER A 135 18.28 0.53 10.20
C SER A 135 17.13 1.33 10.81
N THR A 136 16.70 2.42 10.14
CA THR A 136 15.59 3.29 10.54
C THR A 136 14.25 2.90 9.89
N SER A 137 14.17 1.75 9.22
CA SER A 137 13.01 1.33 8.45
C SER A 137 11.68 1.47 9.19
N MET A 138 11.62 1.05 10.46
CA MET A 138 10.40 1.08 11.25
C MET A 138 9.96 2.51 11.60
N SER A 139 10.90 3.37 12.01
CA SER A 139 10.60 4.79 12.28
C SER A 139 10.24 5.53 11.01
N HIS A 140 10.84 5.18 9.88
CA HIS A 140 10.51 5.75 8.57
C HIS A 140 9.07 5.41 8.14
N GLN A 141 8.60 4.18 8.41
CA GLN A 141 7.19 3.80 8.20
C GLN A 141 6.24 4.67 9.06
N ALA A 142 6.61 4.92 10.33
CA ALA A 142 5.83 5.79 11.21
C ALA A 142 5.75 7.23 10.66
N GLU A 143 6.84 7.75 10.12
CA GLU A 143 6.87 9.08 9.49
C GLU A 143 6.03 9.13 8.20
N ALA A 144 6.04 8.07 7.40
CA ALA A 144 5.18 7.95 6.21
C ALA A 144 3.70 8.09 6.58
N VAL A 145 3.28 7.47 7.68
CA VAL A 145 1.90 7.59 8.17
C VAL A 145 1.64 8.99 8.75
N LYS A 146 2.54 9.51 9.59
CA LYS A 146 2.41 10.85 10.19
C LYS A 146 2.35 11.98 9.16
N SER A 147 2.94 11.79 7.97
CA SER A 147 2.93 12.78 6.90
C SER A 147 1.72 12.67 5.95
N GLY A 148 0.83 11.69 6.15
CA GLY A 148 -0.26 11.41 5.22
C GLY A 148 0.20 10.76 3.91
N PHE A 149 1.49 10.46 3.77
CA PHE A 149 2.02 9.75 2.60
C PHE A 149 1.45 8.34 2.47
N TRP A 150 1.26 7.67 3.62
CA TRP A 150 0.73 6.32 3.72
C TRP A 150 -0.35 6.22 4.80
N PRO A 151 -1.63 6.56 4.50
CA PRO A 151 -2.72 6.39 5.45
C PRO A 151 -2.95 4.92 5.78
N LEU A 152 -3.28 4.63 7.04
CA LEU A 152 -3.71 3.29 7.47
C LEU A 152 -5.23 3.24 7.44
N TRP A 153 -5.79 2.18 6.86
CA TRP A 153 -7.23 1.97 6.79
C TRP A 153 -7.58 0.51 6.57
N ARG A 154 -8.84 0.16 6.84
CA ARG A 154 -9.42 -1.15 6.60
C ARG A 154 -10.79 -1.01 5.95
N TYR A 155 -11.10 -1.93 5.06
CA TYR A 155 -12.42 -2.09 4.46
C TYR A 155 -12.93 -3.50 4.76
N ASP A 156 -14.01 -3.59 5.56
CA ASP A 156 -14.63 -4.85 5.94
C ASP A 156 -16.03 -4.95 5.32
N PRO A 157 -16.23 -5.84 4.34
CA PRO A 157 -17.53 -6.00 3.67
C PRO A 157 -18.67 -6.39 4.62
N ARG A 158 -18.38 -7.02 5.77
CA ARG A 158 -19.39 -7.40 6.78
C ARG A 158 -20.13 -6.18 7.33
N MET A 159 -19.43 -5.07 7.50
CA MET A 159 -20.00 -3.84 8.04
C MET A 159 -21.08 -3.26 7.10
N ALA A 160 -20.90 -3.39 5.78
CA ALA A 160 -21.91 -2.96 4.82
C ALA A 160 -23.22 -3.76 4.96
N VAL A 161 -23.12 -5.06 5.24
CA VAL A 161 -24.29 -5.93 5.49
C VAL A 161 -25.04 -5.51 6.76
N GLU A 162 -24.30 -5.00 7.75
CA GLU A 162 -24.84 -4.49 9.02
C GLU A 162 -25.35 -3.04 8.91
N GLY A 163 -25.32 -2.44 7.73
CA GLY A 163 -25.70 -1.04 7.50
C GLY A 163 -24.70 -0.02 8.06
N GLN A 164 -23.49 -0.49 8.37
CA GLN A 164 -22.39 0.34 8.85
C GLN A 164 -21.44 0.68 7.69
N ARG A 165 -20.62 1.71 7.90
CA ARG A 165 -19.61 2.11 6.93
C ARG A 165 -18.50 1.07 6.86
N PRO A 166 -18.24 0.44 5.68
CA PRO A 166 -17.23 -0.60 5.56
C PRO A 166 -15.79 -0.07 5.60
N MET A 167 -15.57 1.18 5.15
CA MET A 167 -14.26 1.84 5.18
C MET A 167 -14.01 2.47 6.55
N GLN A 168 -12.89 2.13 7.17
CA GLN A 168 -12.43 2.66 8.45
C GLN A 168 -11.03 3.24 8.29
N LEU A 169 -10.91 4.56 8.40
CA LEU A 169 -9.61 5.24 8.43
C LEU A 169 -9.01 5.12 9.83
N ASP A 170 -7.91 4.37 9.94
CA ASP A 170 -7.22 4.11 11.22
C ASP A 170 -6.17 5.19 11.54
N SER A 171 -5.63 5.87 10.52
CA SER A 171 -4.66 6.96 10.75
C SER A 171 -5.32 8.25 11.18
N ARG A 172 -4.64 8.95 12.08
CA ARG A 172 -4.99 10.30 12.50
C ARG A 172 -4.66 11.35 11.42
N GLU A 173 -5.05 12.60 11.66
CA GLU A 173 -4.61 13.72 10.85
C GLU A 173 -3.07 13.80 10.75
N PRO A 174 -2.53 14.16 9.57
CA PRO A 174 -1.10 14.37 9.41
C PRO A 174 -0.54 15.39 10.38
N THR A 175 0.57 15.07 11.02
CA THR A 175 1.30 15.94 11.95
C THR A 175 2.69 16.29 11.47
N LEU A 176 3.14 15.68 10.37
CA LEU A 176 4.42 15.93 9.71
C LEU A 176 4.15 16.44 8.29
N PRO A 177 4.80 17.52 7.83
CA PRO A 177 4.67 17.98 6.45
C PRO A 177 5.13 16.91 5.45
N LEU A 178 4.34 16.64 4.41
CA LEU A 178 4.66 15.64 3.37
C LEU A 178 6.03 15.92 2.73
N LYS A 179 6.35 17.17 2.45
CA LYS A 179 7.64 17.56 1.88
C LYS A 179 8.82 17.20 2.78
N GLU A 180 8.65 17.32 4.09
CA GLU A 180 9.70 16.97 5.06
C GLU A 180 9.97 15.45 5.02
N PHE A 181 8.94 14.64 5.01
CA PHE A 181 9.06 13.19 4.84
C PHE A 181 9.75 12.83 3.52
N GLN A 182 9.25 13.38 2.39
CA GLN A 182 9.79 13.07 1.06
C GLN A 182 11.28 13.40 0.92
N THR A 183 11.73 14.53 1.48
CA THR A 183 13.14 14.94 1.36
C THR A 183 14.12 14.07 2.17
N LYS A 184 13.64 13.24 3.08
CA LYS A 184 14.45 12.23 3.77
C LYS A 184 14.80 11.03 2.88
N GLU A 185 14.07 10.81 1.78
CA GLU A 185 14.35 9.76 0.82
C GLU A 185 15.18 10.30 -0.35
N ALA A 186 16.29 9.62 -0.69
CA ALA A 186 17.17 10.07 -1.78
C ALA A 186 16.43 10.16 -3.12
N ARG A 187 15.44 9.31 -3.37
CA ARG A 187 14.64 9.33 -4.62
C ARG A 187 13.85 10.63 -4.84
N PHE A 188 13.58 11.43 -3.79
CA PHE A 188 13.01 12.77 -3.92
C PHE A 188 14.06 13.85 -3.76
N ALA A 189 15.01 13.69 -2.82
CA ALA A 189 16.07 14.65 -2.57
C ALA A 189 16.98 14.86 -3.79
N MET A 190 17.17 13.83 -4.63
CA MET A 190 17.90 13.93 -5.89
C MET A 190 17.21 14.90 -6.86
N LEU A 191 15.90 14.80 -7.02
CA LEU A 191 15.14 15.72 -7.88
C LEU A 191 15.14 17.14 -7.33
N ALA A 192 15.01 17.28 -6.00
CA ALA A 192 15.07 18.60 -5.35
C ALA A 192 16.39 19.33 -5.61
N ARG A 193 17.49 18.58 -5.72
CA ARG A 193 18.82 19.14 -6.02
C ARG A 193 19.06 19.37 -7.51
N SER A 194 18.66 18.43 -8.36
CA SER A 194 18.93 18.48 -9.81
C SER A 194 17.96 19.39 -10.57
N SER A 195 16.73 19.53 -10.11
CA SER A 195 15.69 20.35 -10.74
C SER A 195 14.69 20.89 -9.70
N PRO A 196 15.05 21.93 -8.94
CA PRO A 196 14.23 22.47 -7.84
C PRO A 196 12.82 22.90 -8.27
N GLU A 197 12.69 23.54 -9.43
CA GLU A 197 11.40 23.98 -9.96
C GLU A 197 10.48 22.80 -10.25
N ARG A 198 11.03 21.76 -10.92
CA ARG A 198 10.27 20.55 -11.22
C ARG A 198 9.90 19.79 -9.94
N PHE A 199 10.81 19.72 -8.97
CA PHE A 199 10.51 19.15 -7.66
C PHE A 199 9.37 19.89 -6.99
N ALA A 200 9.41 21.23 -6.92
CA ALA A 200 8.36 22.02 -6.30
C ALA A 200 6.99 21.79 -6.95
N LYS A 201 6.95 21.72 -8.30
CA LYS A 201 5.73 21.42 -9.05
C LYS A 201 5.18 20.02 -8.72
N LEU A 202 6.03 18.98 -8.78
CA LEU A 202 5.59 17.61 -8.54
C LEU A 202 5.26 17.37 -7.07
N GLN A 203 5.94 18.02 -6.14
CA GLN A 203 5.66 17.95 -4.71
C GLN A 203 4.30 18.60 -4.39
N GLY A 204 3.99 19.76 -4.98
CA GLY A 204 2.68 20.38 -4.84
C GLY A 204 1.54 19.48 -5.32
N LEU A 205 1.72 18.82 -6.47
CA LEU A 205 0.76 17.85 -6.97
C LEU A 205 0.69 16.57 -6.09
N ALA A 206 1.80 16.14 -5.52
CA ALA A 206 1.82 15.01 -4.59
C ALA A 206 1.09 15.32 -3.27
N GLN A 207 1.14 16.58 -2.82
CA GLN A 207 0.36 17.04 -1.67
C GLN A 207 -1.15 16.95 -1.95
N ILE A 208 -1.58 17.42 -3.12
CA ILE A 208 -2.98 17.30 -3.56
C ILE A 208 -3.39 15.83 -3.66
N ASP A 209 -2.56 14.97 -4.30
CA ASP A 209 -2.82 13.52 -4.38
C ASP A 209 -3.03 12.88 -2.97
N ALA A 210 -2.29 13.33 -1.96
CA ALA A 210 -2.40 12.81 -0.60
C ALA A 210 -3.69 13.28 0.10
N GLU A 211 -4.04 14.55 -0.05
CA GLU A 211 -5.25 15.14 0.50
C GLU A 211 -6.52 14.54 -0.12
N GLU A 212 -6.60 14.47 -1.46
CA GLU A 212 -7.71 13.86 -2.18
C GLU A 212 -7.92 12.38 -1.79
N ARG A 213 -6.81 11.63 -1.67
CA ARG A 213 -6.87 10.22 -1.26
C ARG A 213 -7.40 10.07 0.16
N ARG A 214 -6.95 10.92 1.09
CA ARG A 214 -7.47 10.92 2.45
C ARG A 214 -8.98 11.20 2.48
N GLN A 215 -9.44 12.21 1.75
CA GLN A 215 -10.87 12.53 1.63
C GLN A 215 -11.69 11.35 1.11
N LEU A 216 -11.16 10.59 0.13
CA LEU A 216 -11.83 9.37 -0.37
C LEU A 216 -11.95 8.29 0.70
N TYR A 217 -10.96 8.15 1.58
CA TYR A 217 -11.01 7.17 2.68
C TYR A 217 -11.91 7.63 3.84
N GLU A 218 -12.21 8.91 3.93
CA GLU A 218 -13.12 9.49 4.92
C GLU A 218 -14.60 9.44 4.50
N GLN A 219 -14.89 9.22 3.22
CA GLN A 219 -16.24 9.06 2.67
C GLN A 219 -16.78 7.65 2.83
#